data_2c95a5904357cc2bf6b7a0566c021609
#
_entry.id   2c95a5904357cc2bf6b7a0566c021609
#
_cell.length_a   1.000
_cell.length_b   1.000
_cell.length_c   1.000
_cell.angle_alpha   90.00
_cell.angle_beta   90.00
_cell.angle_gamma   90.00
#
_symmetry.space_group_name_H-M   'P 1'
#
loop_
_entity.id
_entity.type
_entity.pdbx_description
1 polymer ?
#
loop_
_entity_poly.entity_id
_entity_poly.type
_entity_poly.pdbx_seq_one_letter_code
_entity_poly.pdbx_strand_id
1 'polypeptide(L)'
;MSVSRSESYKAAGVDVTAGYEAVKLMKPMVESTFTKGVMGTLGGFGGLFRPDFNGMKDPILVSGTDGVGTKLKLAFLMDKHDTVGIDCVAMCVNDIACCGAQPLFFLDYVAVGKNHPEKIAQMVSGIAEGCRQAGCALIGGETAEMPGFYPENEYDMAGFSVGMVDKEKMIDGTGIKAGDALIGVASSGVHSNGYSLVRKTLGINEKSVRRYIDEFGKTLGEELLTPTKIYVKAIQSLMGKVEVKGCLLYTSDAADE
;
A
#
# COMPACT_ATOMS: atom_id res chain seq x y z
N MET A 1 -21.57 18.80 -17.51
CA MET A 1 -21.90 19.17 -16.11
C MET A 1 -21.08 20.40 -15.78
N SER A 2 -21.71 21.51 -15.37
CA SER A 2 -20.99 22.72 -14.94
C SER A 2 -20.26 22.41 -13.63
N VAL A 3 -18.94 22.55 -13.64
CA VAL A 3 -18.12 22.43 -12.42
C VAL A 3 -18.51 23.58 -11.51
N SER A 4 -19.09 23.29 -10.36
CA SER A 4 -19.37 24.28 -9.31
C SER A 4 -18.03 24.76 -8.74
N ARG A 5 -17.57 25.93 -9.19
CA ARG A 5 -16.43 26.62 -8.59
C ARG A 5 -16.93 27.34 -7.34
N SER A 6 -16.79 26.70 -6.19
CA SER A 6 -17.08 27.38 -4.93
C SER A 6 -15.87 28.22 -4.50
N GLU A 7 -15.92 29.51 -4.74
CA GLU A 7 -14.89 30.46 -4.30
C GLU A 7 -14.71 30.45 -2.77
N SER A 8 -15.76 30.14 -2.02
CA SER A 8 -15.71 30.03 -0.57
C SER A 8 -14.88 28.84 -0.09
N TYR A 9 -14.95 27.69 -0.78
CA TYR A 9 -14.09 26.54 -0.47
C TYR A 9 -12.62 26.82 -0.79
N LYS A 10 -12.35 27.48 -1.90
CA LYS A 10 -11.00 27.89 -2.28
C LYS A 10 -10.39 28.88 -1.30
N ALA A 11 -11.21 29.84 -0.80
CA ALA A 11 -10.80 30.77 0.25
C ALA A 11 -10.53 30.06 1.58
N ALA A 12 -11.16 28.91 1.84
CA ALA A 12 -10.93 28.06 3.00
C ALA A 12 -9.75 27.06 2.81
N GLY A 13 -9.06 27.10 1.65
CA GLY A 13 -7.88 26.27 1.37
C GLY A 13 -8.18 24.95 0.66
N VAL A 14 -9.43 24.71 0.21
CA VAL A 14 -9.82 23.48 -0.50
C VAL A 14 -10.09 23.78 -1.97
N ASP A 15 -9.31 23.17 -2.88
CA ASP A 15 -9.51 23.33 -4.33
C ASP A 15 -10.25 22.13 -4.95
N VAL A 16 -11.57 22.25 -5.05
CA VAL A 16 -12.45 21.24 -5.66
C VAL A 16 -12.04 20.91 -7.10
N THR A 17 -11.50 21.88 -7.86
CA THR A 17 -11.06 21.67 -9.25
C THR A 17 -9.84 20.77 -9.31
N ALA A 18 -8.88 20.97 -8.40
CA ALA A 18 -7.71 20.11 -8.26
C ALA A 18 -8.12 18.66 -7.91
N GLY A 19 -9.16 18.49 -7.06
CA GLY A 19 -9.72 17.17 -6.77
C GLY A 19 -10.22 16.43 -8.02
N TYR A 20 -11.01 17.10 -8.86
CA TYR A 20 -11.48 16.51 -10.12
C TYR A 20 -10.35 16.18 -11.10
N GLU A 21 -9.32 17.01 -11.15
CA GLU A 21 -8.16 16.76 -12.01
C GLU A 21 -7.34 15.56 -11.51
N ALA A 22 -7.11 15.47 -10.21
CA ALA A 22 -6.47 14.30 -9.60
C ALA A 22 -7.21 13.01 -9.97
N VAL A 23 -8.54 12.95 -9.79
CA VAL A 23 -9.36 11.79 -10.17
C VAL A 23 -9.22 11.44 -11.65
N LYS A 24 -9.19 12.45 -12.54
CA LYS A 24 -9.00 12.23 -13.98
C LYS A 24 -7.64 11.60 -14.29
N LEU A 25 -6.58 12.04 -13.63
CA LEU A 25 -5.22 11.50 -13.80
C LEU A 25 -5.11 10.08 -13.25
N MET A 26 -5.73 9.79 -12.10
CA MET A 26 -5.68 8.48 -11.44
C MET A 26 -6.48 7.39 -12.17
N LYS A 27 -7.59 7.75 -12.80
CA LYS A 27 -8.56 6.80 -13.35
C LYS A 27 -7.95 5.68 -14.21
N PRO A 28 -7.06 5.95 -15.20
CA PRO A 28 -6.47 4.88 -16.00
C PRO A 28 -5.59 3.93 -15.18
N MET A 29 -4.93 4.44 -14.15
CA MET A 29 -4.07 3.64 -13.27
C MET A 29 -4.91 2.69 -12.41
N VAL A 30 -5.99 3.19 -11.84
CA VAL A 30 -6.95 2.40 -11.04
C VAL A 30 -7.58 1.32 -11.91
N GLU A 31 -8.12 1.67 -13.08
CA GLU A 31 -8.74 0.73 -14.01
C GLU A 31 -7.78 -0.36 -14.49
N SER A 32 -6.48 -0.08 -14.58
CA SER A 32 -5.46 -1.08 -14.92
C SER A 32 -5.29 -2.21 -13.89
N THR A 33 -5.82 -2.03 -12.69
CA THR A 33 -5.78 -3.04 -11.62
C THR A 33 -7.01 -3.96 -11.62
N PHE A 34 -8.04 -3.64 -12.40
CA PHE A 34 -9.32 -4.31 -12.32
C PHE A 34 -9.22 -5.79 -12.66
N THR A 35 -9.81 -6.59 -11.78
CA THR A 35 -9.96 -8.05 -11.93
C THR A 35 -11.41 -8.40 -12.31
N LYS A 36 -11.67 -9.67 -12.60
CA LYS A 36 -13.01 -10.16 -12.98
C LYS A 36 -14.09 -9.92 -11.90
N GLY A 37 -13.67 -9.74 -10.65
CA GLY A 37 -14.58 -9.48 -9.54
C GLY A 37 -15.10 -8.04 -9.46
N VAL A 38 -14.41 -7.09 -10.09
CA VAL A 38 -14.80 -5.67 -10.02
C VAL A 38 -16.14 -5.44 -10.73
N MET A 39 -17.08 -4.80 -10.05
CA MET A 39 -18.39 -4.45 -10.55
C MET A 39 -18.57 -2.94 -10.54
N GLY A 40 -18.66 -2.33 -11.71
CA GLY A 40 -18.86 -0.89 -11.85
C GLY A 40 -17.60 -0.15 -12.28
N THR A 41 -17.61 1.18 -12.08
CA THR A 41 -16.55 2.11 -12.46
C THR A 41 -16.18 3.00 -11.28
N LEU A 42 -15.02 3.61 -11.33
CA LEU A 42 -14.59 4.60 -10.35
C LEU A 42 -15.59 5.79 -10.30
N GLY A 43 -15.90 6.27 -9.10
CA GLY A 43 -16.76 7.45 -8.88
C GLY A 43 -18.16 7.15 -8.32
N GLY A 44 -18.43 5.91 -7.92
CA GLY A 44 -19.61 5.57 -7.10
C GLY A 44 -19.38 5.84 -5.62
N PHE A 45 -20.43 5.68 -4.78
CA PHE A 45 -20.33 5.82 -3.32
C PHE A 45 -19.54 4.69 -2.65
N GLY A 46 -19.24 3.60 -3.36
CA GLY A 46 -18.46 2.48 -2.84
C GLY A 46 -17.93 1.59 -3.96
N GLY A 47 -16.82 0.91 -3.68
CA GLY A 47 -16.28 -0.11 -4.57
C GLY A 47 -17.10 -1.39 -4.49
N LEU A 48 -17.59 -1.86 -5.64
CA LEU A 48 -18.37 -3.09 -5.73
C LEU A 48 -17.48 -4.23 -6.21
N PHE A 49 -17.45 -5.32 -5.46
CA PHE A 49 -16.67 -6.49 -5.80
C PHE A 49 -17.51 -7.77 -5.61
N ARG A 50 -17.51 -8.63 -6.60
CA ARG A 50 -18.14 -9.97 -6.56
C ARG A 50 -17.06 -11.03 -6.37
N PRO A 51 -16.92 -11.60 -5.17
CA PRO A 51 -15.97 -12.69 -4.95
C PRO A 51 -16.40 -13.95 -5.72
N ASP A 52 -15.43 -14.76 -6.10
CA ASP A 52 -15.64 -16.07 -6.70
C ASP A 52 -15.43 -17.15 -5.63
N PHE A 53 -16.50 -17.82 -5.23
CA PHE A 53 -16.48 -18.88 -4.22
C PHE A 53 -16.28 -20.27 -4.81
N ASN A 54 -16.07 -20.38 -6.14
CA ASN A 54 -15.93 -21.69 -6.77
C ASN A 54 -14.75 -22.47 -6.21
N GLY A 55 -15.00 -23.71 -5.81
CA GLY A 55 -14.00 -24.61 -5.23
C GLY A 55 -13.69 -24.34 -3.75
N MET A 56 -14.40 -23.43 -3.08
CA MET A 56 -14.32 -23.21 -1.63
C MET A 56 -15.48 -23.90 -0.91
N LYS A 57 -15.20 -24.50 0.24
CA LYS A 57 -16.22 -25.15 1.09
C LYS A 57 -16.68 -24.22 2.22
N ASP A 58 -15.75 -23.48 2.82
CA ASP A 58 -15.99 -22.57 3.94
C ASP A 58 -15.14 -21.31 3.76
N PRO A 59 -15.57 -20.36 2.89
CA PRO A 59 -14.81 -19.17 2.56
C PRO A 59 -14.76 -18.20 3.74
N ILE A 60 -13.56 -17.82 4.15
CA ILE A 60 -13.26 -16.85 5.19
C ILE A 60 -12.71 -15.57 4.56
N LEU A 61 -13.25 -14.43 4.94
CA LEU A 61 -12.70 -13.12 4.59
C LEU A 61 -11.61 -12.74 5.60
N VAL A 62 -10.50 -12.24 5.08
CA VAL A 62 -9.38 -11.72 5.86
C VAL A 62 -9.16 -10.27 5.46
N SER A 63 -9.03 -9.38 6.43
CA SER A 63 -8.78 -7.96 6.18
C SER A 63 -7.51 -7.51 6.86
N GLY A 64 -6.80 -6.58 6.23
CA GLY A 64 -5.63 -5.89 6.76
C GLY A 64 -5.73 -4.40 6.49
N THR A 65 -5.31 -3.59 7.44
CA THR A 65 -5.20 -2.14 7.30
C THR A 65 -3.88 -1.68 7.89
N ASP A 66 -3.18 -0.80 7.20
CA ASP A 66 -1.90 -0.26 7.65
C ASP A 66 -1.59 1.05 6.92
N GLY A 67 -0.62 1.81 7.45
CA GLY A 67 -0.10 3.03 6.84
C GLY A 67 1.35 2.86 6.38
N VAL A 68 1.83 3.85 5.64
CA VAL A 68 3.26 3.90 5.23
C VAL A 68 4.15 4.34 6.39
N GLY A 69 3.61 5.14 7.30
CA GLY A 69 4.35 5.64 8.45
C GLY A 69 5.44 6.66 8.11
N THR A 70 6.46 6.74 8.98
CA THR A 70 7.46 7.82 8.91
C THR A 70 8.47 7.69 7.76
N LYS A 71 8.39 6.63 6.94
CA LYS A 71 9.08 6.54 5.64
C LYS A 71 8.67 7.68 4.70
N LEU A 72 7.43 8.19 4.83
CA LEU A 72 6.93 9.33 4.07
C LEU A 72 7.84 10.57 4.17
N LYS A 73 8.53 10.77 5.30
CA LYS A 73 9.49 11.89 5.44
C LYS A 73 10.65 11.81 4.44
N LEU A 74 11.01 10.61 3.98
CA LEU A 74 12.03 10.47 2.92
C LEU A 74 11.43 10.80 1.55
N ALA A 75 10.17 10.41 1.30
CA ALA A 75 9.47 10.79 0.08
C ALA A 75 9.40 12.33 -0.07
N PHE A 76 9.13 13.04 1.03
CA PHE A 76 9.13 14.51 1.04
C PHE A 76 10.52 15.09 0.76
N LEU A 77 11.58 14.58 1.40
CA LEU A 77 12.97 15.05 1.20
C LEU A 77 13.47 14.77 -0.23
N MET A 78 13.03 13.70 -0.85
CA MET A 78 13.46 13.29 -2.19
C MET A 78 12.52 13.80 -3.30
N ASP A 79 11.36 14.38 -2.94
CA ASP A 79 10.25 14.72 -3.84
C ASP A 79 9.90 13.55 -4.78
N LYS A 80 9.81 12.35 -4.18
CA LYS A 80 9.54 11.10 -4.89
C LYS A 80 8.39 10.36 -4.21
N HIS A 81 7.25 10.27 -4.89
CA HIS A 81 5.98 9.85 -4.29
C HIS A 81 5.39 8.58 -4.91
N ASP A 82 5.97 8.06 -5.98
CA ASP A 82 5.49 6.89 -6.72
C ASP A 82 5.83 5.55 -6.06
N THR A 83 6.82 5.51 -5.15
CA THR A 83 7.26 4.27 -4.48
C THR A 83 6.46 3.95 -3.22
N VAL A 84 6.10 4.97 -2.45
CA VAL A 84 5.42 4.80 -1.14
C VAL A 84 4.00 4.23 -1.26
N GLY A 85 3.37 4.37 -2.43
CA GLY A 85 2.11 3.69 -2.73
C GLY A 85 2.25 2.17 -2.77
N ILE A 86 3.40 1.66 -3.24
CA ILE A 86 3.70 0.21 -3.20
C ILE A 86 3.85 -0.24 -1.73
N ASP A 87 4.53 0.56 -0.89
CA ASP A 87 4.64 0.27 0.55
C ASP A 87 3.24 0.17 1.19
N CYS A 88 2.37 1.14 0.93
CA CYS A 88 1.00 1.16 1.46
C CYS A 88 0.25 -0.14 1.15
N VAL A 89 0.32 -0.62 -0.10
CA VAL A 89 -0.31 -1.88 -0.49
C VAL A 89 0.38 -3.06 0.17
N ALA A 90 1.72 -3.10 0.13
CA ALA A 90 2.50 -4.22 0.65
C ALA A 90 2.23 -4.48 2.14
N MET A 91 2.14 -3.43 2.95
CA MET A 91 1.85 -3.53 4.38
C MET A 91 0.53 -4.25 4.65
N CYS A 92 -0.52 -3.95 3.88
CA CYS A 92 -1.84 -4.56 4.05
C CYS A 92 -1.92 -5.98 3.44
N VAL A 93 -1.43 -6.18 2.21
CA VAL A 93 -1.64 -7.44 1.50
C VAL A 93 -0.72 -8.55 1.94
N ASN A 94 0.47 -8.23 2.47
CA ASN A 94 1.37 -9.24 3.01
C ASN A 94 0.81 -9.87 4.28
N ASP A 95 0.13 -9.12 5.14
CA ASP A 95 -0.54 -9.63 6.33
C ASP A 95 -1.66 -10.61 5.96
N ILE A 96 -2.46 -10.25 4.96
CA ILE A 96 -3.49 -11.12 4.39
C ILE A 96 -2.86 -12.42 3.87
N ALA A 97 -1.75 -12.32 3.14
CA ALA A 97 -1.05 -13.48 2.59
C ALA A 97 -0.47 -14.39 3.70
N CYS A 98 -0.04 -13.82 4.83
CA CYS A 98 0.44 -14.60 5.99
C CYS A 98 -0.66 -15.47 6.61
N CYS A 99 -1.93 -15.09 6.47
CA CYS A 99 -3.08 -15.91 6.85
C CYS A 99 -3.46 -16.96 5.78
N GLY A 100 -2.73 -17.03 4.66
CA GLY A 100 -3.03 -17.91 3.52
C GLY A 100 -4.06 -17.35 2.56
N ALA A 101 -4.59 -16.14 2.79
CA ALA A 101 -5.63 -15.55 1.98
C ALA A 101 -5.08 -14.92 0.69
N GLN A 102 -5.89 -14.96 -0.37
CA GLN A 102 -5.65 -14.25 -1.63
C GLN A 102 -6.27 -12.86 -1.52
N PRO A 103 -5.51 -11.78 -1.63
CA PRO A 103 -6.07 -10.43 -1.72
C PRO A 103 -7.03 -10.30 -2.91
N LEU A 104 -8.19 -9.71 -2.67
CA LEU A 104 -9.24 -9.50 -3.67
C LEU A 104 -9.27 -8.04 -4.15
N PHE A 105 -9.32 -7.11 -3.20
CA PHE A 105 -9.35 -5.69 -3.49
C PHE A 105 -8.67 -4.86 -2.40
N PHE A 106 -8.38 -3.64 -2.77
CA PHE A 106 -7.73 -2.62 -1.98
C PHE A 106 -8.50 -1.31 -2.03
N LEU A 107 -8.49 -0.58 -0.92
CA LEU A 107 -8.95 0.80 -0.79
C LEU A 107 -7.82 1.63 -0.16
N ASP A 108 -7.63 2.86 -0.62
CA ASP A 108 -6.65 3.78 -0.06
C ASP A 108 -7.32 4.96 0.65
N TYR A 109 -6.60 5.54 1.60
CA TYR A 109 -6.89 6.83 2.18
C TYR A 109 -5.64 7.70 2.09
N VAL A 110 -5.75 8.82 1.39
CA VAL A 110 -4.67 9.80 1.23
C VAL A 110 -5.12 11.14 1.78
N ALA A 111 -4.50 11.58 2.88
CA ALA A 111 -4.78 12.87 3.51
C ALA A 111 -3.63 13.84 3.21
N VAL A 112 -3.92 14.96 2.57
CA VAL A 112 -2.91 15.92 2.11
C VAL A 112 -3.14 17.29 2.72
N GLY A 113 -2.06 18.05 2.99
CA GLY A 113 -2.19 19.46 3.39
C GLY A 113 -2.73 20.33 2.27
N LYS A 114 -2.33 20.01 1.01
CA LYS A 114 -2.82 20.65 -0.20
C LYS A 114 -2.88 19.67 -1.35
N ASN A 115 -3.96 19.76 -2.13
CA ASN A 115 -4.14 18.88 -3.28
C ASN A 115 -3.29 19.36 -4.46
N HIS A 116 -2.26 18.60 -4.81
CA HIS A 116 -1.47 18.74 -6.02
C HIS A 116 -1.76 17.55 -6.92
N PRO A 117 -2.57 17.70 -8.00
CA PRO A 117 -3.07 16.57 -8.80
C PRO A 117 -1.99 15.61 -9.29
N GLU A 118 -0.85 16.12 -9.74
CA GLU A 118 0.26 15.31 -10.25
C GLU A 118 0.92 14.50 -9.11
N LYS A 119 1.03 15.08 -7.91
CA LYS A 119 1.57 14.38 -6.74
C LYS A 119 0.63 13.28 -6.27
N ILE A 120 -0.67 13.56 -6.23
CA ILE A 120 -1.69 12.53 -5.94
C ILE A 120 -1.61 11.41 -6.99
N ALA A 121 -1.52 11.75 -8.27
CA ALA A 121 -1.38 10.76 -9.33
C ALA A 121 -0.13 9.88 -9.16
N GLN A 122 1.02 10.43 -8.74
CA GLN A 122 2.21 9.64 -8.43
C GLN A 122 1.97 8.66 -7.27
N MET A 123 1.36 9.11 -6.18
CA MET A 123 1.02 8.24 -5.04
C MET A 123 0.12 7.08 -5.48
N VAL A 124 -0.95 7.38 -6.21
CA VAL A 124 -1.90 6.37 -6.70
C VAL A 124 -1.27 5.48 -7.77
N SER A 125 -0.30 5.95 -8.55
CA SER A 125 0.46 5.09 -9.48
C SER A 125 1.21 3.99 -8.73
N GLY A 126 1.82 4.33 -7.59
CA GLY A 126 2.46 3.36 -6.70
C GLY A 126 1.47 2.37 -6.09
N ILE A 127 0.31 2.85 -5.63
CA ILE A 127 -0.76 1.99 -5.12
C ILE A 127 -1.24 1.02 -6.21
N ALA A 128 -1.52 1.51 -7.41
CA ALA A 128 -1.95 0.68 -8.53
C ALA A 128 -0.88 -0.37 -8.90
N GLU A 129 0.40 0.00 -8.87
CA GLU A 129 1.50 -0.95 -9.10
C GLU A 129 1.54 -2.02 -8.01
N GLY A 130 1.44 -1.65 -6.73
CA GLY A 130 1.35 -2.60 -5.63
C GLY A 130 0.17 -3.57 -5.78
N CYS A 131 -1.01 -3.06 -6.16
CA CYS A 131 -2.18 -3.90 -6.44
C CYS A 131 -1.95 -4.89 -7.58
N ARG A 132 -1.30 -4.48 -8.69
CA ARG A 132 -0.92 -5.38 -9.79
C ARG A 132 0.05 -6.47 -9.34
N GLN A 133 1.03 -6.11 -8.52
CA GLN A 133 1.97 -7.09 -7.94
C GLN A 133 1.26 -8.09 -7.04
N ALA A 134 0.34 -7.63 -6.20
CA ALA A 134 -0.47 -8.48 -5.32
C ALA A 134 -1.53 -9.30 -6.07
N GLY A 135 -1.95 -8.87 -7.25
CA GLY A 135 -3.04 -9.48 -8.02
C GLY A 135 -4.43 -9.13 -7.47
N CYS A 136 -4.57 -7.99 -6.81
CA CYS A 136 -5.85 -7.45 -6.33
C CYS A 136 -6.24 -6.16 -7.08
N ALA A 137 -7.49 -5.76 -6.96
CA ALA A 137 -8.02 -4.58 -7.63
C ALA A 137 -8.09 -3.37 -6.68
N LEU A 138 -7.60 -2.22 -7.11
CA LEU A 138 -7.91 -0.94 -6.46
C LEU A 138 -9.32 -0.52 -6.90
N ILE A 139 -10.30 -0.60 -6.00
CA ILE A 139 -11.72 -0.42 -6.36
C ILE A 139 -12.32 0.89 -5.85
N GLY A 140 -11.55 1.67 -5.11
CA GLY A 140 -11.94 2.96 -4.55
C GLY A 140 -10.94 3.45 -3.54
N GLY A 141 -11.25 4.55 -2.92
CA GLY A 141 -10.44 5.19 -1.89
C GLY A 141 -10.97 6.57 -1.58
N GLU A 142 -10.22 7.32 -0.78
CA GLU A 142 -10.53 8.70 -0.40
C GLU A 142 -9.27 9.56 -0.49
N THR A 143 -9.40 10.74 -1.08
CA THR A 143 -8.38 11.78 -1.06
C THR A 143 -8.93 12.99 -0.34
N ALA A 144 -8.43 13.25 0.88
CA ALA A 144 -8.87 14.34 1.73
C ALA A 144 -7.87 15.49 1.72
N GLU A 145 -8.30 16.68 1.28
CA GLU A 145 -7.54 17.92 1.47
C GLU A 145 -7.83 18.49 2.85
N MET A 146 -6.80 18.60 3.68
CA MET A 146 -6.90 18.95 5.11
C MET A 146 -6.00 20.16 5.45
N PRO A 147 -6.36 21.38 4.98
CA PRO A 147 -5.58 22.58 5.21
C PRO A 147 -5.49 22.90 6.72
N GLY A 148 -4.27 23.20 7.17
CA GLY A 148 -4.00 23.50 8.58
C GLY A 148 -3.84 22.28 9.49
N PHE A 149 -4.14 21.06 9.00
CA PHE A 149 -3.88 19.81 9.72
C PHE A 149 -2.53 19.22 9.31
N TYR A 150 -2.27 19.13 8.01
CA TYR A 150 -0.95 18.81 7.46
C TYR A 150 -0.29 20.06 6.86
N PRO A 151 1.05 20.16 6.91
CA PRO A 151 1.79 21.14 6.10
C PRO A 151 1.44 20.97 4.61
N GLU A 152 1.48 22.05 3.81
CA GLU A 152 1.07 22.02 2.40
C GLU A 152 1.75 20.94 1.54
N ASN A 153 3.01 20.61 1.85
CA ASN A 153 3.81 19.64 1.09
C ASN A 153 3.84 18.25 1.74
N GLU A 154 3.13 18.05 2.84
CA GLU A 154 3.09 16.78 3.55
C GLU A 154 1.72 16.10 3.39
N TYR A 155 1.73 14.79 3.57
CA TYR A 155 0.55 13.95 3.51
C TYR A 155 0.71 12.72 4.40
N ASP A 156 -0.40 12.06 4.66
CA ASP A 156 -0.42 10.71 5.22
C ASP A 156 -1.13 9.77 4.27
N MET A 157 -0.79 8.49 4.35
CA MET A 157 -1.30 7.47 3.45
C MET A 157 -1.51 6.16 4.22
N ALA A 158 -2.71 5.62 4.10
CA ALA A 158 -3.07 4.33 4.66
C ALA A 158 -3.88 3.51 3.64
N GLY A 159 -3.93 2.22 3.86
CA GLY A 159 -4.64 1.29 3.02
C GLY A 159 -5.51 0.32 3.81
N PHE A 160 -6.46 -0.26 3.10
CA PHE A 160 -7.31 -1.33 3.59
C PHE A 160 -7.47 -2.38 2.49
N SER A 161 -7.18 -3.62 2.79
CA SER A 161 -7.32 -4.72 1.86
C SER A 161 -8.23 -5.79 2.42
N VAL A 162 -8.95 -6.47 1.52
CA VAL A 162 -9.74 -7.66 1.84
C VAL A 162 -9.26 -8.80 0.96
N GLY A 163 -8.98 -9.92 1.57
CA GLY A 163 -8.68 -11.18 0.92
C GLY A 163 -9.63 -12.28 1.33
N MET A 164 -9.44 -13.46 0.76
CA MET A 164 -10.28 -14.62 1.02
C MET A 164 -9.44 -15.89 1.02
N VAL A 165 -9.78 -16.82 1.92
CA VAL A 165 -9.18 -18.15 2.03
C VAL A 165 -10.26 -19.17 2.37
N ASP A 166 -10.11 -20.41 1.90
CA ASP A 166 -10.92 -21.53 2.43
C ASP A 166 -10.40 -21.87 3.82
N LYS A 167 -11.28 -22.03 4.80
CA LYS A 167 -10.95 -22.33 6.19
C LYS A 167 -9.94 -23.48 6.35
N GLU A 168 -10.06 -24.52 5.54
CA GLU A 168 -9.15 -25.67 5.55
C GLU A 168 -7.70 -25.30 5.12
N LYS A 169 -7.52 -24.15 4.45
CA LYS A 169 -6.23 -23.67 3.92
C LYS A 169 -5.66 -22.48 4.71
N MET A 170 -6.34 -22.09 5.76
CA MET A 170 -5.90 -20.95 6.59
C MET A 170 -4.57 -21.30 7.29
N ILE A 171 -3.64 -20.36 7.26
CA ILE A 171 -2.36 -20.47 7.97
C ILE A 171 -2.54 -19.84 9.35
N ASP A 172 -2.56 -20.66 10.40
CA ASP A 172 -2.79 -20.22 11.79
C ASP A 172 -1.70 -20.67 12.78
N GLY A 173 -0.68 -21.36 12.30
CA GLY A 173 0.43 -21.83 13.12
C GLY A 173 0.14 -23.08 13.97
N THR A 174 -1.10 -23.54 14.05
CA THR A 174 -1.48 -24.67 14.94
C THR A 174 -0.88 -26.00 14.52
N GLY A 175 -0.52 -26.14 13.25
CA GLY A 175 0.12 -27.34 12.68
C GLY A 175 1.63 -27.43 12.85
N ILE A 176 2.30 -26.42 13.43
CA ILE A 176 3.77 -26.36 13.54
C ILE A 176 4.28 -27.40 14.53
N LYS A 177 5.32 -28.13 14.15
CA LYS A 177 5.94 -29.19 14.96
C LYS A 177 7.47 -29.12 14.92
N ALA A 178 8.10 -29.65 15.94
CA ALA A 178 9.55 -29.84 15.94
C ALA A 178 9.98 -30.69 14.73
N GLY A 179 10.99 -30.23 13.98
CA GLY A 179 11.46 -30.87 12.73
C GLY A 179 10.88 -30.25 11.46
N ASP A 180 9.94 -29.30 11.55
CA ASP A 180 9.47 -28.54 10.38
C ASP A 180 10.60 -27.66 9.83
N ALA A 181 10.61 -27.49 8.51
CA ALA A 181 11.60 -26.66 7.83
C ALA A 181 11.22 -25.16 7.93
N LEU A 182 12.20 -24.33 8.26
CA LEU A 182 12.10 -22.87 8.19
C LEU A 182 12.68 -22.37 6.86
N ILE A 183 11.89 -21.62 6.10
CA ILE A 183 12.29 -21.04 4.83
C ILE A 183 12.34 -19.53 4.98
N GLY A 184 13.54 -18.95 4.86
CA GLY A 184 13.72 -17.49 4.82
C GLY A 184 13.51 -16.94 3.41
N VAL A 185 12.74 -15.88 3.28
CA VAL A 185 12.55 -15.13 2.03
C VAL A 185 13.15 -13.75 2.21
N ALA A 186 14.11 -13.39 1.35
CA ALA A 186 14.81 -12.10 1.45
C ALA A 186 13.88 -10.90 1.27
N SER A 187 14.14 -9.86 2.06
CA SER A 187 13.52 -8.53 1.89
C SER A 187 14.08 -7.80 0.67
N SER A 188 13.49 -6.66 0.33
CA SER A 188 14.02 -5.68 -0.64
C SER A 188 14.87 -4.58 -0.01
N GLY A 189 15.01 -4.59 1.30
CA GLY A 189 15.67 -3.57 2.10
C GLY A 189 15.00 -3.40 3.46
N VAL A 190 14.93 -2.18 3.96
CA VAL A 190 14.35 -1.87 5.29
C VAL A 190 12.81 -1.97 5.30
N HIS A 191 12.18 -2.07 4.13
CA HIS A 191 10.72 -2.06 3.94
C HIS A 191 10.08 -0.71 4.33
N SER A 192 9.09 -0.70 5.25
CA SER A 192 8.39 0.51 5.65
C SER A 192 8.33 0.74 7.16
N ASN A 193 8.75 -0.22 7.99
CA ASN A 193 8.73 -0.11 9.44
C ASN A 193 10.06 0.38 10.04
N GLY A 194 9.99 0.92 11.26
CA GLY A 194 11.17 1.37 12.01
C GLY A 194 11.84 2.63 11.45
N TYR A 195 11.20 3.40 10.57
CA TYR A 195 11.82 4.55 9.91
C TYR A 195 12.13 5.73 10.84
N SER A 196 11.48 5.84 11.97
CA SER A 196 11.84 6.81 13.01
C SER A 196 13.25 6.52 13.54
N LEU A 197 13.56 5.26 13.80
CA LEU A 197 14.90 4.82 14.22
C LEU A 197 15.92 4.96 13.09
N VAL A 198 15.62 4.51 11.89
CA VAL A 198 16.47 4.63 10.69
C VAL A 198 16.88 6.07 10.46
N ARG A 199 15.92 6.99 10.45
CA ARG A 199 16.17 8.43 10.25
C ARG A 199 17.06 9.01 11.34
N LYS A 200 16.84 8.65 12.59
CA LYS A 200 17.65 9.09 13.74
C LYS A 200 19.08 8.54 13.64
N THR A 201 19.22 7.22 13.44
CA THR A 201 20.51 6.53 13.44
C THR A 201 21.40 6.96 12.29
N LEU A 202 20.84 7.15 11.09
CA LEU A 202 21.58 7.56 9.90
C LEU A 202 21.67 9.08 9.72
N GLY A 203 21.12 9.88 10.63
CA GLY A 203 21.14 11.34 10.56
C GLY A 203 20.49 11.86 9.28
N ILE A 204 19.31 11.34 8.92
CA ILE A 204 18.64 11.64 7.64
C ILE A 204 18.24 13.12 7.56
N ASN A 205 18.71 13.78 6.52
CA ASN A 205 18.42 15.18 6.16
C ASN A 205 18.62 15.37 4.64
N GLU A 206 18.34 16.57 4.12
CA GLU A 206 18.45 16.91 2.69
C GLU A 206 19.81 16.58 2.04
N LYS A 207 20.90 16.65 2.81
CA LYS A 207 22.25 16.33 2.31
C LYS A 207 22.52 14.84 2.35
N SER A 208 22.18 14.16 3.45
CA SER A 208 22.47 12.75 3.63
C SER A 208 21.70 11.86 2.65
N VAL A 209 20.44 12.19 2.31
CA VAL A 209 19.65 11.42 1.32
C VAL A 209 20.25 11.45 -0.08
N ARG A 210 21.01 12.51 -0.42
CA ARG A 210 21.66 12.66 -1.74
C ARG A 210 23.07 12.05 -1.78
N ARG A 211 23.58 11.54 -0.66
CA ARG A 211 24.91 10.91 -0.59
C ARG A 211 24.86 9.59 -1.36
N TYR A 212 25.70 9.48 -2.37
CA TYR A 212 25.90 8.24 -3.13
C TYR A 212 26.66 7.22 -2.27
N ILE A 213 26.24 5.97 -2.32
CA ILE A 213 26.83 4.84 -1.61
C ILE A 213 27.28 3.84 -2.66
N ASP A 214 28.58 3.66 -2.83
CA ASP A 214 29.17 2.81 -3.86
C ASP A 214 28.69 1.34 -3.75
N GLU A 215 28.57 0.84 -2.52
CA GLU A 215 28.12 -0.51 -2.22
C GLU A 215 26.66 -0.77 -2.69
N PHE A 216 25.84 0.27 -2.75
CA PHE A 216 24.46 0.19 -3.22
C PHE A 216 24.30 0.56 -4.70
N GLY A 217 25.29 1.25 -5.28
CA GLY A 217 25.21 1.78 -6.65
C GLY A 217 24.15 2.87 -6.82
N LYS A 218 23.72 3.53 -5.73
CA LYS A 218 22.67 4.56 -5.69
C LYS A 218 22.81 5.46 -4.45
N THR A 219 21.99 6.50 -4.38
CA THR A 219 21.97 7.37 -3.20
C THR A 219 21.34 6.68 -1.99
N LEU A 220 21.68 7.17 -0.79
CA LEU A 220 21.07 6.66 0.45
C LEU A 220 19.56 6.83 0.45
N GLY A 221 19.03 7.95 -0.07
CA GLY A 221 17.61 8.18 -0.18
C GLY A 221 16.91 7.20 -1.13
N GLU A 222 17.53 6.91 -2.29
CA GLU A 222 17.00 5.90 -3.23
C GLU A 222 16.99 4.50 -2.62
N GLU A 223 18.03 4.12 -1.87
CA GLU A 223 18.06 2.84 -1.16
C GLU A 223 16.93 2.77 -0.14
N LEU A 224 16.80 3.78 0.70
CA LEU A 224 15.78 3.82 1.74
C LEU A 224 14.35 3.98 1.21
N LEU A 225 14.16 4.48 -0.02
CA LEU A 225 12.85 4.52 -0.70
C LEU A 225 12.56 3.27 -1.50
N THR A 226 13.44 2.27 -1.51
CA THR A 226 13.14 0.97 -2.11
C THR A 226 11.84 0.42 -1.50
N PRO A 227 10.82 0.10 -2.33
CA PRO A 227 9.53 -0.32 -1.82
C PRO A 227 9.60 -1.65 -1.07
N THR A 228 8.69 -1.82 -0.13
CA THR A 228 8.41 -3.09 0.53
C THR A 228 8.05 -4.15 -0.50
N LYS A 229 8.68 -5.30 -0.39
CA LYS A 229 8.43 -6.42 -1.28
C LYS A 229 7.05 -7.03 -1.01
N ILE A 230 6.30 -7.27 -2.08
CA ILE A 230 5.00 -7.93 -2.03
C ILE A 230 5.22 -9.44 -2.21
N TYR A 231 4.90 -10.22 -1.17
CA TYR A 231 5.15 -11.65 -1.11
C TYR A 231 3.96 -12.52 -1.54
N VAL A 232 2.81 -11.92 -1.82
CA VAL A 232 1.54 -12.59 -2.10
C VAL A 232 1.68 -13.74 -3.10
N LYS A 233 2.21 -13.46 -4.31
CA LYS A 233 2.35 -14.47 -5.36
C LYS A 233 3.30 -15.60 -4.98
N ALA A 234 4.37 -15.29 -4.24
CA ALA A 234 5.33 -16.27 -3.78
C ALA A 234 4.70 -17.23 -2.75
N ILE A 235 3.98 -16.69 -1.77
CA ILE A 235 3.27 -17.47 -0.75
C ILE A 235 2.18 -18.32 -1.41
N GLN A 236 1.35 -17.76 -2.27
CA GLN A 236 0.30 -18.50 -2.98
C GLN A 236 0.88 -19.64 -3.85
N SER A 237 1.99 -19.38 -4.55
CA SER A 237 2.68 -20.41 -5.31
C SER A 237 3.24 -21.54 -4.44
N LEU A 238 3.74 -21.19 -3.24
CA LEU A 238 4.25 -22.17 -2.28
C LEU A 238 3.12 -23.04 -1.73
N MET A 239 2.02 -22.42 -1.29
CA MET A 239 0.82 -23.11 -0.79
C MET A 239 0.21 -24.09 -1.79
N GLY A 240 0.36 -23.80 -3.09
CA GLY A 240 -0.08 -24.71 -4.15
C GLY A 240 0.79 -25.98 -4.31
N LYS A 241 1.92 -26.06 -3.61
CA LYS A 241 2.92 -27.13 -3.78
C LYS A 241 3.22 -27.89 -2.49
N VAL A 242 3.16 -27.21 -1.37
CA VAL A 242 3.49 -27.75 -0.04
C VAL A 242 2.51 -27.25 1.00
N GLU A 243 2.38 -27.98 2.11
CA GLU A 243 1.66 -27.52 3.28
C GLU A 243 2.48 -26.43 3.99
N VAL A 244 1.93 -25.20 4.05
CA VAL A 244 2.49 -24.09 4.81
C VAL A 244 1.79 -24.02 6.15
N LYS A 245 2.49 -24.34 7.24
CA LYS A 245 1.91 -24.44 8.58
C LYS A 245 1.92 -23.13 9.36
N GLY A 246 2.80 -22.21 9.01
CA GLY A 246 2.94 -20.92 9.64
C GLY A 246 3.63 -19.93 8.71
N CYS A 247 3.35 -18.66 8.92
CA CYS A 247 4.01 -17.56 8.24
C CYS A 247 4.37 -16.50 9.29
N LEU A 248 5.60 -16.01 9.26
CA LEU A 248 6.05 -14.92 10.09
C LEU A 248 6.54 -13.81 9.19
N LEU A 249 5.91 -12.65 9.30
CA LEU A 249 6.28 -11.45 8.57
C LEU A 249 6.84 -10.42 9.56
N TYR A 250 8.09 -10.05 9.36
CA TYR A 250 8.76 -9.08 10.22
C TYR A 250 8.60 -7.65 9.65
N THR A 251 7.37 -7.24 9.46
CA THR A 251 7.02 -5.89 8.97
C THR A 251 5.99 -5.20 9.85
N SER A 252 5.55 -5.88 10.93
CA SER A 252 4.45 -5.44 11.77
C SER A 252 4.93 -4.79 13.08
N ASP A 253 3.99 -4.32 13.85
CA ASP A 253 3.98 -3.51 15.06
C ASP A 253 5.03 -3.82 16.13
N ALA A 254 5.66 -5.00 16.10
CA ALA A 254 6.75 -5.35 17.01
C ALA A 254 8.00 -4.42 16.89
N ALA A 255 8.05 -3.57 15.86
CA ALA A 255 9.10 -2.57 15.68
C ALA A 255 8.68 -1.17 16.13
N ASP A 256 7.41 -0.97 16.44
CA ASP A 256 6.83 0.33 16.85
C ASP A 256 6.62 0.43 18.37
N GLU A 257 6.81 -0.67 19.10
CA GLU A 257 6.84 -0.72 20.57
C GLU A 257 8.34 -0.66 21.09
#